data_2c379849b617eff0b06c7e11b6032802
#
_entry.id   2c379849b617eff0b06c7e11b6032802
#
_cell.length_a   1.000
_cell.length_b   1.000
_cell.length_c   1.000
_cell.angle_alpha   90.00
_cell.angle_beta   90.00
_cell.angle_gamma   90.00
#
_symmetry.space_group_name_H-M   'P 1'
#
loop_
_entity.id
_entity.type
_entity.pdbx_description
1 polymer ?
#
loop_
_entity_poly.entity_id
_entity_poly.type
_entity_poly.pdbx_seq_one_letter_code
_entity_poly.pdbx_strand_id
1 'polypeptide(L)'
;ERGKRVEERIEDVDKFWKTGMLNPASNVQFGEGGAGTFSDGKLNTLIHDAFGRGREVLKIFAEHGASRGILYESKPHIGTDVLMKVIKNMRQSLTEMGADIRFHSQVTDLSFSRDGERRRVSTLTVSDTMTGTSYLLPAETVVLAIGHSARDTFAMLKEQEVPMEPK
;
A
#
# COMPACT_ATOMS: atom_id res chain seq x y z
N GLU A 1 -5.51 -2.43 -3.84
CA GLU A 1 -5.30 -0.99 -3.64
C GLU A 1 -6.53 -0.22 -4.10
N ARG A 2 -7.08 0.67 -3.22
CA ARG A 2 -8.27 1.48 -3.56
C ARG A 2 -7.97 2.56 -4.59
N GLY A 3 -6.75 3.05 -4.65
CA GLY A 3 -6.34 4.11 -5.55
C GLY A 3 -5.85 3.60 -6.88
N LYS A 4 -5.27 4.54 -7.63
CA LYS A 4 -4.76 4.33 -8.99
C LYS A 4 -3.32 3.84 -8.99
N ARG A 5 -2.88 3.41 -10.17
CA ARG A 5 -1.46 3.19 -10.47
C ARG A 5 -0.66 4.48 -10.28
N VAL A 6 0.63 4.35 -10.00
CA VAL A 6 1.47 5.51 -9.73
C VAL A 6 1.48 6.53 -10.87
N GLU A 7 1.41 6.08 -12.11
CA GLU A 7 1.38 6.95 -13.29
C GLU A 7 0.11 7.80 -13.38
N GLU A 8 -1.04 7.21 -13.08
CA GLU A 8 -2.34 7.89 -13.11
C GLU A 8 -2.56 8.75 -11.86
N ARG A 9 -1.96 8.35 -10.74
CA ARG A 9 -2.04 9.04 -9.47
C ARG A 9 -1.39 10.43 -9.50
N ILE A 10 -0.36 10.61 -10.33
CA ILE A 10 0.30 11.91 -10.56
C ILE A 10 -0.74 12.98 -10.94
N GLU A 11 -1.66 12.63 -11.85
CA GLU A 11 -2.71 13.57 -12.32
C GLU A 11 -3.64 14.00 -11.18
N ASP A 12 -4.04 13.08 -10.30
CA ASP A 12 -4.88 13.38 -9.15
C ASP A 12 -4.17 14.29 -8.14
N VAL A 13 -2.89 14.04 -7.90
CA VAL A 13 -2.07 14.84 -6.98
C VAL A 13 -1.83 16.24 -7.55
N ASP A 14 -1.48 16.34 -8.83
CA ASP A 14 -1.31 17.62 -9.52
C ASP A 14 -2.59 18.45 -9.55
N LYS A 15 -3.72 17.79 -9.83
CA LYS A 15 -5.04 18.43 -9.79
C LYS A 15 -5.36 18.97 -8.42
N PHE A 16 -5.10 18.18 -7.38
CA PHE A 16 -5.32 18.62 -6.00
C PHE A 16 -4.47 19.87 -5.67
N TRP A 17 -3.18 19.87 -6.00
CA TRP A 17 -2.32 21.03 -5.72
C TRP A 17 -2.72 22.28 -6.51
N LYS A 18 -3.24 22.14 -7.73
CA LYS A 18 -3.67 23.25 -8.57
C LYS A 18 -5.05 23.80 -8.22
N THR A 19 -5.95 22.95 -7.75
CA THR A 19 -7.38 23.29 -7.65
C THR A 19 -7.98 23.11 -6.26
N GLY A 20 -7.30 22.45 -5.33
CA GLY A 20 -7.82 22.03 -4.03
C GLY A 20 -8.82 20.84 -4.11
N MET A 21 -9.08 20.29 -5.29
CA MET A 21 -10.04 19.19 -5.48
C MET A 21 -9.40 17.86 -5.11
N LEU A 22 -9.77 17.32 -3.94
CA LEU A 22 -9.29 16.02 -3.46
C LEU A 22 -10.08 14.87 -4.08
N ASN A 23 -9.36 13.88 -4.65
CA ASN A 23 -9.93 12.57 -4.94
C ASN A 23 -9.79 11.68 -3.69
N PRO A 24 -10.88 11.29 -3.01
CA PRO A 24 -10.79 10.53 -1.75
C PRO A 24 -10.22 9.12 -1.92
N ALA A 25 -10.31 8.54 -3.09
CA ALA A 25 -9.79 7.20 -3.37
C ALA A 25 -8.35 7.20 -3.90
N SER A 26 -7.89 8.29 -4.53
CA SER A 26 -6.55 8.39 -5.13
C SER A 26 -5.97 9.78 -4.92
N ASN A 27 -4.95 9.89 -4.08
CA ASN A 27 -4.38 11.18 -3.64
C ASN A 27 -2.96 10.97 -3.08
N VAL A 28 -2.45 11.92 -2.31
CA VAL A 28 -1.12 11.81 -1.66
C VAL A 28 -1.04 10.62 -0.69
N GLN A 29 -2.14 10.18 -0.09
CA GLN A 29 -2.16 9.10 0.91
C GLN A 29 -2.52 7.74 0.31
N PHE A 30 -3.46 7.71 -0.65
CA PHE A 30 -3.98 6.50 -1.27
C PHE A 30 -3.55 6.38 -2.73
N GLY A 31 -3.28 5.17 -3.14
CA GLY A 31 -2.77 4.80 -4.45
C GLY A 31 -1.44 4.08 -4.36
N GLU A 32 -1.02 3.51 -5.46
CA GLU A 32 0.20 2.72 -5.55
C GLU A 32 1.43 3.46 -5.01
N GLY A 33 2.21 2.79 -4.18
CA GLY A 33 3.39 3.33 -3.51
C GLY A 33 3.11 4.12 -2.22
N GLY A 34 1.83 4.36 -1.89
CA GLY A 34 1.44 5.02 -0.64
C GLY A 34 1.89 6.48 -0.53
N ALA A 35 1.88 7.01 0.70
CA ALA A 35 2.19 8.42 0.95
C ALA A 35 3.66 8.78 0.66
N GLY A 36 4.57 7.81 0.73
CA GLY A 36 5.99 8.03 0.46
C GLY A 36 6.31 8.45 -0.97
N THR A 37 5.48 8.05 -1.94
CA THR A 37 5.72 8.29 -3.37
C THR A 37 5.79 9.79 -3.73
N PHE A 38 5.01 10.61 -3.04
CA PHE A 38 4.94 12.06 -3.29
C PHE A 38 5.56 12.88 -2.15
N SER A 39 6.40 12.25 -1.35
CA SER A 39 7.21 12.91 -0.31
C SER A 39 8.60 13.26 -0.85
N ASP A 40 9.47 13.76 0.02
CA ASP A 40 10.87 14.08 -0.33
C ASP A 40 11.77 12.84 -0.51
N GLY A 41 11.21 11.63 -0.41
CA GLY A 41 11.92 10.38 -0.69
C GLY A 41 12.98 9.98 0.33
N LYS A 42 12.96 10.56 1.53
CA LYS A 42 13.84 10.14 2.62
C LYS A 42 13.50 8.74 3.11
N LEU A 43 14.50 7.89 3.21
CA LEU A 43 14.37 6.50 3.65
C LEU A 43 14.84 6.29 5.11
N ASN A 44 14.72 7.33 5.94
CA ASN A 44 15.16 7.25 7.32
C ASN A 44 14.12 6.53 8.18
N THR A 45 14.58 5.66 9.06
CA THR A 45 13.76 4.99 10.06
C THR A 45 14.44 5.05 11.43
N LEU A 46 13.63 5.14 12.49
CA LEU A 46 14.09 5.01 13.88
C LEU A 46 13.98 3.56 14.39
N ILE A 47 13.53 2.63 13.54
CA ILE A 47 13.38 1.23 13.91
C ILE A 47 14.76 0.58 13.98
N HIS A 48 15.08 -0.06 15.12
CA HIS A 48 16.27 -0.89 15.23
C HIS A 48 16.12 -2.17 14.40
N ASP A 49 16.95 -2.31 13.37
CA ASP A 49 16.89 -3.44 12.42
C ASP A 49 17.77 -4.61 12.89
N ALA A 50 17.33 -5.31 13.92
CA ALA A 50 18.05 -6.47 14.48
C ALA A 50 18.22 -7.64 13.49
N PHE A 51 17.42 -7.68 12.43
CA PHE A 51 17.38 -8.81 11.47
C PHE A 51 17.86 -8.43 10.06
N GLY A 52 18.31 -7.22 9.83
CA GLY A 52 18.75 -6.74 8.51
C GLY A 52 17.62 -6.56 7.48
N ARG A 53 16.36 -6.53 7.91
CA ARG A 53 15.18 -6.40 7.03
C ARG A 53 15.12 -5.04 6.34
N GLY A 54 15.49 -3.97 7.03
CA GLY A 54 15.58 -2.64 6.45
C GLY A 54 16.60 -2.58 5.32
N ARG A 55 17.76 -3.23 5.50
CA ARG A 55 18.77 -3.33 4.45
C ARG A 55 18.27 -4.14 3.25
N GLU A 56 17.48 -5.18 3.48
CA GLU A 56 16.88 -5.98 2.41
C GLU A 56 15.88 -5.14 1.59
N VAL A 57 15.07 -4.31 2.24
CA VAL A 57 14.18 -3.36 1.55
C VAL A 57 14.98 -2.39 0.67
N LEU A 58 16.10 -1.86 1.16
CA LEU A 58 16.96 -0.99 0.34
C LEU A 58 17.56 -1.70 -0.87
N LYS A 59 17.94 -2.98 -0.73
CA LYS A 59 18.40 -3.79 -1.86
C LYS A 59 17.31 -3.95 -2.92
N ILE A 60 16.09 -4.28 -2.50
CA ILE A 60 14.94 -4.40 -3.40
C ILE A 60 14.73 -3.09 -4.16
N PHE A 61 14.81 -1.93 -3.50
CA PHE A 61 14.72 -0.65 -4.19
C PHE A 61 15.85 -0.43 -5.20
N ALA A 62 17.10 -0.79 -4.85
CA ALA A 62 18.24 -0.66 -5.75
C ALA A 62 18.12 -1.61 -6.96
N GLU A 63 17.61 -2.82 -6.78
CA GLU A 63 17.34 -3.79 -7.84
C GLU A 63 16.26 -3.30 -8.81
N HIS A 64 15.33 -2.47 -8.32
CA HIS A 64 14.25 -1.90 -9.12
C HIS A 64 14.53 -0.48 -9.64
N GLY A 65 15.78 0.00 -9.53
CA GLY A 65 16.23 1.20 -10.21
C GLY A 65 16.57 2.40 -9.32
N ALA A 66 16.57 2.25 -7.99
CA ALA A 66 17.16 3.24 -7.12
C ALA A 66 18.70 3.21 -7.20
N SER A 67 19.32 4.32 -6.85
CA SER A 67 20.80 4.37 -6.75
C SER A 67 21.30 3.35 -5.74
N ARG A 68 22.36 2.61 -6.08
CA ARG A 68 23.05 1.74 -5.12
C ARG A 68 23.66 2.49 -3.93
N GLY A 69 23.82 3.81 -4.03
CA GLY A 69 24.25 4.68 -2.94
C GLY A 69 23.41 4.51 -1.68
N ILE A 70 22.11 4.26 -1.81
CA ILE A 70 21.20 4.07 -0.66
C ILE A 70 21.59 2.93 0.28
N LEU A 71 22.45 1.99 -0.17
CA LEU A 71 22.89 0.84 0.63
C LEU A 71 23.98 1.19 1.65
N TYR A 72 24.68 2.32 1.47
CA TYR A 72 25.81 2.73 2.32
C TYR A 72 25.77 4.19 2.77
N GLU A 73 24.86 5.00 2.23
CA GLU A 73 24.66 6.37 2.70
C GLU A 73 24.02 6.39 4.10
N SER A 74 24.47 7.29 4.96
CA SER A 74 23.95 7.41 6.34
C SER A 74 22.51 7.95 6.39
N LYS A 75 22.11 8.70 5.36
CA LYS A 75 20.76 9.26 5.19
C LYS A 75 20.27 9.01 3.77
N PRO A 76 19.90 7.76 3.46
CA PRO A 76 19.52 7.40 2.10
C PRO A 76 18.29 8.17 1.64
N HIS A 77 18.32 8.60 0.40
CA HIS A 77 17.27 9.38 -0.23
C HIS A 77 17.05 8.91 -1.66
N ILE A 78 15.78 8.78 -2.05
CA ILE A 78 15.37 8.48 -3.43
C ILE A 78 14.51 9.66 -3.90
N GLY A 79 14.91 10.35 -4.96
CA GLY A 79 14.09 11.42 -5.55
C GLY A 79 12.70 10.89 -5.99
N THR A 80 11.71 11.75 -5.96
CA THR A 80 10.30 11.37 -6.24
C THR A 80 10.12 10.77 -7.63
N ASP A 81 10.81 11.29 -8.62
CA ASP A 81 10.81 10.81 -10.00
C ASP A 81 11.43 9.41 -10.13
N VAL A 82 12.52 9.16 -9.41
CA VAL A 82 13.15 7.84 -9.34
C VAL A 82 12.27 6.85 -8.59
N LEU A 83 11.67 7.29 -7.46
CA LEU A 83 10.81 6.44 -6.65
C LEU A 83 9.58 5.95 -7.44
N MET A 84 8.98 6.79 -8.26
CA MET A 84 7.89 6.39 -9.16
C MET A 84 8.32 5.29 -10.14
N LYS A 85 9.53 5.37 -10.69
CA LYS A 85 10.08 4.31 -11.56
C LYS A 85 10.34 3.01 -10.79
N VAL A 86 10.88 3.12 -9.58
CA VAL A 86 11.11 1.96 -8.70
C VAL A 86 9.79 1.24 -8.43
N ILE A 87 8.74 1.96 -8.05
CA ILE A 87 7.41 1.39 -7.77
C ILE A 87 6.84 0.70 -9.01
N LYS A 88 6.93 1.33 -10.17
CA LYS A 88 6.49 0.72 -11.44
C LYS A 88 7.25 -0.58 -11.75
N ASN A 89 8.57 -0.58 -11.59
CA ASN A 89 9.41 -1.76 -11.82
C ASN A 89 9.09 -2.87 -10.82
N MET A 90 8.85 -2.55 -9.55
CA MET A 90 8.42 -3.52 -8.54
C MET A 90 7.08 -4.14 -8.90
N ARG A 91 6.09 -3.34 -9.33
CA ARG A 91 4.81 -3.86 -9.82
C ARG A 91 5.00 -4.83 -10.99
N GLN A 92 5.82 -4.46 -11.96
CA GLN A 92 6.12 -5.32 -13.11
C GLN A 92 6.71 -6.65 -12.65
N SER A 93 7.73 -6.63 -11.82
CA SER A 93 8.36 -7.85 -11.28
C SER A 93 7.37 -8.73 -10.52
N LEU A 94 6.51 -8.14 -9.69
CA LEU A 94 5.47 -8.87 -8.99
C LEU A 94 4.47 -9.53 -9.94
N THR A 95 4.06 -8.82 -11.00
CA THR A 95 3.16 -9.35 -12.02
C THR A 95 3.81 -10.50 -12.80
N GLU A 96 5.08 -10.37 -13.15
CA GLU A 96 5.86 -11.44 -13.80
C GLU A 96 6.01 -12.69 -12.93
N MET A 97 6.04 -12.52 -11.60
CA MET A 97 5.99 -13.61 -10.63
C MET A 97 4.58 -14.20 -10.40
N GLY A 98 3.55 -13.69 -11.08
CA GLY A 98 2.18 -14.19 -11.01
C GLY A 98 1.31 -13.52 -9.95
N ALA A 99 1.73 -12.40 -9.36
CA ALA A 99 0.89 -11.65 -8.44
C ALA A 99 -0.27 -10.95 -9.18
N ASP A 100 -1.48 -11.03 -8.61
CA ASP A 100 -2.65 -10.29 -9.06
C ASP A 100 -2.73 -8.95 -8.31
N ILE A 101 -2.42 -7.87 -8.98
CA ILE A 101 -2.43 -6.51 -8.42
C ILE A 101 -3.65 -5.77 -8.94
N ARG A 102 -4.60 -5.49 -8.05
CA ARG A 102 -5.86 -4.82 -8.37
C ARG A 102 -5.85 -3.39 -7.86
N PHE A 103 -6.11 -2.46 -8.78
CA PHE A 103 -6.34 -1.06 -8.49
C PHE A 103 -7.84 -0.78 -8.42
N HIS A 104 -8.22 0.40 -7.97
CA HIS A 104 -9.62 0.78 -7.75
C HIS A 104 -10.40 -0.24 -6.89
N SER A 105 -9.68 -0.99 -6.07
CA SER A 105 -10.19 -2.14 -5.32
C SER A 105 -10.02 -1.91 -3.83
N GLN A 106 -11.12 -1.60 -3.16
CA GLN A 106 -11.18 -1.33 -1.73
C GLN A 106 -11.76 -2.53 -0.99
N VAL A 107 -11.04 -3.06 -0.01
CA VAL A 107 -11.61 -4.03 0.93
C VAL A 107 -12.56 -3.30 1.86
N THR A 108 -13.81 -3.70 1.84
CA THR A 108 -14.90 -3.08 2.62
C THR A 108 -15.42 -3.95 3.74
N ASP A 109 -15.16 -5.27 3.69
CA ASP A 109 -15.56 -6.19 4.73
C ASP A 109 -14.70 -7.45 4.77
N LEU A 110 -14.69 -8.13 5.92
CA LEU A 110 -14.03 -9.41 6.18
C LEU A 110 -15.07 -10.41 6.67
N SER A 111 -15.15 -11.57 6.04
CA SER A 111 -15.91 -12.71 6.56
C SER A 111 -15.00 -13.72 7.23
N PHE A 112 -15.51 -14.36 8.28
CA PHE A 112 -14.76 -15.31 9.07
C PHE A 112 -15.50 -16.66 9.11
N SER A 113 -14.76 -17.73 8.99
CA SER A 113 -15.20 -19.08 9.35
C SER A 113 -14.82 -19.40 10.80
N ARG A 114 -15.47 -20.37 11.40
CA ARG A 114 -15.09 -20.92 12.72
C ARG A 114 -14.42 -22.27 12.55
N ASP A 115 -13.30 -22.45 13.21
CA ASP A 115 -12.59 -23.72 13.34
C ASP A 115 -12.42 -23.98 14.84
N GLY A 116 -13.40 -24.65 15.44
CA GLY A 116 -13.55 -24.75 16.88
C GLY A 116 -13.78 -23.37 17.52
N GLU A 117 -12.92 -22.98 18.47
CA GLU A 117 -12.97 -21.66 19.11
C GLU A 117 -12.27 -20.56 18.31
N ARG A 118 -11.53 -20.90 17.25
CA ARG A 118 -10.75 -19.97 16.47
C ARG A 118 -11.56 -19.38 15.33
N ARG A 119 -11.47 -18.07 15.16
CA ARG A 119 -11.93 -17.35 13.96
C ARG A 119 -10.81 -17.34 12.94
N ARG A 120 -11.12 -17.72 11.71
CA ARG A 120 -10.21 -17.62 10.57
C ARG A 120 -10.85 -16.76 9.49
N VAL A 121 -10.09 -15.85 8.91
CA VAL A 121 -10.57 -15.12 7.74
C VAL A 121 -10.85 -16.13 6.61
N SER A 122 -11.95 -15.95 5.91
CA SER A 122 -12.36 -16.84 4.83
C SER A 122 -12.61 -16.10 3.51
N THR A 123 -13.08 -14.85 3.60
CA THR A 123 -13.44 -14.08 2.41
C THR A 123 -13.28 -12.58 2.68
N LEU A 124 -12.86 -11.85 1.66
CA LEU A 124 -12.89 -10.40 1.61
C LEU A 124 -14.04 -9.95 0.73
N THR A 125 -14.76 -8.91 1.14
CA THR A 125 -15.62 -8.14 0.24
C THR A 125 -14.79 -7.00 -0.33
N VAL A 126 -14.71 -6.94 -1.64
CA VAL A 126 -13.94 -5.92 -2.37
C VAL A 126 -14.90 -5.09 -3.20
N SER A 127 -14.86 -3.78 -3.02
CA SER A 127 -15.64 -2.82 -3.81
C SER A 127 -14.74 -2.17 -4.85
N ASP A 128 -15.21 -2.13 -6.09
CA ASP A 128 -14.61 -1.34 -7.15
C ASP A 128 -14.99 0.14 -6.95
N THR A 129 -14.01 1.00 -6.74
CA THR A 129 -14.22 2.42 -6.46
C THR A 129 -14.65 3.24 -7.67
N MET A 130 -14.56 2.67 -8.88
CA MET A 130 -15.00 3.32 -10.12
C MET A 130 -16.46 3.02 -10.42
N THR A 131 -16.87 1.76 -10.27
CA THR A 131 -18.21 1.29 -10.63
C THR A 131 -19.15 1.19 -9.44
N GLY A 132 -18.62 1.12 -8.23
CA GLY A 132 -19.39 0.85 -7.01
C GLY A 132 -19.86 -0.61 -6.87
N THR A 133 -19.49 -1.48 -7.80
CA THR A 133 -19.81 -2.90 -7.71
C THR A 133 -18.91 -3.62 -6.71
N SER A 134 -19.44 -4.66 -6.06
CA SER A 134 -18.66 -5.45 -5.10
C SER A 134 -18.58 -6.90 -5.50
N TYR A 135 -17.49 -7.56 -5.14
CA TYR A 135 -17.27 -8.98 -5.34
C TYR A 135 -16.60 -9.61 -4.12
N LEU A 136 -16.72 -10.93 -4.02
CA LEU A 136 -16.12 -11.71 -2.95
C LEU A 136 -14.79 -12.30 -3.42
N LEU A 137 -13.78 -12.20 -2.56
CA LEU A 137 -12.45 -12.76 -2.79
C LEU A 137 -12.13 -13.73 -1.65
N PRO A 138 -12.06 -15.05 -1.90
CA PRO A 138 -11.62 -16.01 -0.91
C PRO A 138 -10.20 -15.71 -0.42
N ALA A 139 -9.97 -15.79 0.89
CA ALA A 139 -8.67 -15.51 1.49
C ALA A 139 -8.49 -16.28 2.79
N GLU A 140 -7.39 -17.00 2.92
CA GLU A 140 -7.02 -17.74 4.14
C GLU A 140 -6.07 -16.92 5.04
N THR A 141 -5.32 -16.04 4.44
CA THR A 141 -4.36 -15.16 5.13
C THR A 141 -4.43 -13.76 4.53
N VAL A 142 -4.50 -12.75 5.38
CA VAL A 142 -4.56 -11.35 4.95
C VAL A 142 -3.47 -10.54 5.64
N VAL A 143 -2.72 -9.79 4.86
CA VAL A 143 -1.76 -8.79 5.36
C VAL A 143 -2.35 -7.40 5.18
N LEU A 144 -2.60 -6.70 6.29
CA LEU A 144 -3.12 -5.35 6.29
C LEU A 144 -1.96 -4.35 6.22
N ALA A 145 -1.75 -3.75 5.06
CA ALA A 145 -0.72 -2.73 4.82
C ALA A 145 -1.37 -1.42 4.33
N ILE A 146 -2.45 -1.00 5.00
CA ILE A 146 -3.39 0.04 4.58
C ILE A 146 -2.95 1.48 4.90
N GLY A 147 -1.84 1.66 5.61
CA GLY A 147 -1.41 2.96 6.13
C GLY A 147 -2.33 3.49 7.23
N HIS A 148 -1.94 4.59 7.87
CA HIS A 148 -2.68 5.13 9.03
C HIS A 148 -3.95 5.91 8.65
N SER A 149 -4.08 6.32 7.39
CA SER A 149 -5.18 7.18 6.94
C SER A 149 -6.46 6.43 6.52
N ALA A 150 -6.40 5.09 6.43
CA ALA A 150 -7.54 4.23 6.05
C ALA A 150 -8.52 4.05 7.23
N ARG A 151 -9.09 5.16 7.72
CA ARG A 151 -9.95 5.19 8.91
C ARG A 151 -11.22 4.36 8.76
N ASP A 152 -11.78 4.30 7.57
CA ASP A 152 -12.90 3.47 7.19
C ASP A 152 -12.58 1.96 7.37
N THR A 153 -11.39 1.54 6.93
CA THR A 153 -10.95 0.16 7.14
C THR A 153 -10.72 -0.14 8.63
N PHE A 154 -10.16 0.78 9.40
CA PHE A 154 -10.04 0.61 10.86
C PHE A 154 -11.40 0.53 11.55
N ALA A 155 -12.39 1.33 11.12
CA ALA A 155 -13.75 1.25 11.64
C ALA A 155 -14.38 -0.13 11.36
N MET A 156 -14.27 -0.61 10.12
CA MET A 156 -14.72 -1.95 9.73
C MET A 156 -14.06 -3.05 10.55
N LEU A 157 -12.73 -3.00 10.74
CA LEU A 157 -12.01 -3.99 11.55
C LEU A 157 -12.50 -4.00 13.01
N LYS A 158 -12.80 -2.82 13.56
CA LYS A 158 -13.35 -2.69 14.91
C LYS A 158 -14.76 -3.28 15.00
N GLU A 159 -15.62 -3.01 14.03
CA GLU A 159 -16.99 -3.57 13.95
C GLU A 159 -16.96 -5.09 13.81
N GLN A 160 -15.96 -5.63 13.13
CA GLN A 160 -15.70 -7.06 13.01
C GLN A 160 -14.99 -7.68 14.23
N GLU A 161 -14.81 -6.92 15.29
CA GLU A 161 -14.14 -7.36 16.52
C GLU A 161 -12.73 -7.95 16.28
N VAL A 162 -12.01 -7.41 15.28
CA VAL A 162 -10.60 -7.74 15.08
C VAL A 162 -9.79 -7.07 16.19
N PRO A 163 -9.00 -7.82 16.98
CA PRO A 163 -8.21 -7.24 18.05
C PRO A 163 -7.24 -6.17 17.52
N MET A 164 -7.28 -4.99 18.13
CA MET A 164 -6.41 -3.86 17.78
C MET A 164 -5.92 -3.18 19.04
N GLU A 165 -4.66 -2.77 19.06
CA GLU A 165 -4.05 -1.99 20.13
C GLU A 165 -3.64 -0.61 19.61
N PRO A 166 -3.74 0.44 20.42
CA PRO A 166 -3.22 1.75 20.05
C PRO A 166 -1.69 1.69 19.96
N LYS A 167 -1.16 2.41 18.98
CA LYS A 167 0.28 2.54 18.79
C LYS A 167 0.87 3.58 19.74
#